data_22c02f76750f2dcb90fe68d1d211526b
#
_entry.id   22c02f76750f2dcb90fe68d1d211526b
#
_cell.length_a   1.000
_cell.length_b   1.000
_cell.length_c   1.000
_cell.angle_alpha   90.00
_cell.angle_beta   90.00
_cell.angle_gamma   90.00
#
_symmetry.space_group_name_H-M   'P 1'
#
loop_
_entity.id
_entity.type
_entity.pdbx_description
1 polymer ?
#
loop_
_entity_poly.entity_id
_entity_poly.type
_entity_poly.pdbx_seq_one_letter_code
_entity_poly.pdbx_strand_id
1 'polypeptide(L)'
;MNRIEKRLEELKQENKKAFITYTTAGLPDLQTTAKLIFAQEEAGADILEIGVPFSDPVADGPVIQNASYQAIQKGTTLTKIFDMVEGVRKEKCEVPIVFMMYYNTAVSYTHLR
;
A
#
# COMPACT_ATOMS: atom_id res chain seq x y z
N MET A 1 19.64 6.66 -2.87
CA MET A 1 18.96 5.41 -3.20
C MET A 1 17.74 5.26 -2.29
N ASN A 2 16.55 5.06 -2.87
CA ASN A 2 15.34 4.87 -2.08
C ASN A 2 15.25 3.43 -1.53
N ARG A 3 14.24 3.17 -0.71
CA ARG A 3 14.09 1.84 -0.07
C ARG A 3 13.88 0.72 -1.08
N ILE A 4 13.18 1.00 -2.18
CA ILE A 4 12.89 0.00 -3.21
C ILE A 4 14.17 -0.39 -3.94
N GLU A 5 14.93 0.60 -4.40
CA GLU A 5 16.19 0.38 -5.10
C GLU A 5 17.18 -0.38 -4.22
N LYS A 6 17.28 0.02 -2.96
CA LYS A 6 18.16 -0.63 -2.00
C LYS A 6 17.80 -2.10 -1.82
N ARG A 7 16.51 -2.39 -1.66
CA ARG A 7 16.07 -3.78 -1.45
C ARG A 7 16.30 -4.63 -2.69
N LEU A 8 16.00 -4.10 -3.88
CA LEU A 8 16.22 -4.83 -5.11
C LEU A 8 17.71 -5.10 -5.36
N GLU A 9 18.56 -4.16 -5.01
CA GLU A 9 20.01 -4.35 -5.13
C GLU A 9 20.52 -5.45 -4.19
N GLU A 10 20.05 -5.45 -2.94
CA GLU A 10 20.40 -6.50 -1.98
C GLU A 10 19.97 -7.89 -2.48
N LEU A 11 18.75 -8.00 -3.01
CA LEU A 11 18.24 -9.27 -3.54
C LEU A 11 19.05 -9.73 -4.76
N LYS A 12 19.44 -8.81 -5.62
CA LYS A 12 20.26 -9.12 -6.79
C LYS A 12 21.61 -9.68 -6.38
N GLN A 13 22.25 -9.06 -5.38
CA GLN A 13 23.53 -9.53 -4.87
C GLN A 13 23.44 -10.92 -4.24
N GLU A 14 22.31 -11.23 -3.61
CA GLU A 14 22.06 -12.53 -3.01
C GLU A 14 21.49 -13.55 -4.00
N ASN A 15 21.29 -13.15 -5.25
CA ASN A 15 20.66 -13.97 -6.30
C ASN A 15 19.29 -14.49 -5.91
N LYS A 16 18.48 -13.61 -5.29
CA LYS A 16 17.13 -13.94 -4.81
C LYS A 16 16.08 -13.14 -5.59
N LYS A 17 14.88 -13.70 -5.65
CA LYS A 17 13.72 -13.03 -6.25
C LYS A 17 13.00 -12.18 -5.20
N ALA A 18 12.34 -11.11 -5.64
CA ALA A 18 11.54 -10.28 -4.75
C ALA A 18 10.19 -10.95 -4.50
N PHE A 19 9.77 -10.95 -3.23
CA PHE A 19 8.41 -11.32 -2.85
C PHE A 19 7.61 -10.03 -2.63
N ILE A 20 6.63 -9.79 -3.49
CA ILE A 20 5.83 -8.57 -3.49
C ILE A 20 4.39 -8.94 -3.16
N THR A 21 3.82 -8.29 -2.14
CA THR A 21 2.44 -8.53 -1.72
C THR A 21 1.56 -7.35 -2.08
N TYR A 22 0.25 -7.57 -2.18
CA TYR A 22 -0.74 -6.53 -2.43
C TYR A 22 -1.80 -6.54 -1.35
N THR A 23 -2.19 -5.37 -0.87
CA THR A 23 -3.26 -5.21 0.12
C THR A 23 -4.08 -3.96 -0.23
N THR A 24 -5.41 -4.08 -0.24
CA THR A 24 -6.28 -2.91 -0.37
C THR A 24 -6.34 -2.22 0.99
N ALA A 25 -5.97 -0.94 1.03
CA ALA A 25 -6.00 -0.17 2.27
C ALA A 25 -7.43 0.06 2.73
N GLY A 26 -7.67 -0.11 4.03
CA GLY A 26 -8.97 0.17 4.63
C GLY A 26 -9.93 -0.99 4.66
N LEU A 27 -9.49 -2.18 4.30
CA LEU A 27 -10.33 -3.39 4.33
C LEU A 27 -9.76 -4.37 5.35
N PRO A 28 -10.49 -4.73 6.40
CA PRO A 28 -11.78 -4.18 6.82
C PRO A 28 -11.69 -2.76 7.37
N ASP A 29 -10.53 -2.32 7.81
CA ASP A 29 -10.27 -0.96 8.29
C ASP A 29 -8.78 -0.63 8.21
N LEU A 30 -8.42 0.63 8.43
CA LEU A 30 -7.02 1.06 8.34
C LEU A 30 -6.16 0.55 9.50
N GLN A 31 -6.75 0.33 10.66
CA GLN A 31 -6.02 -0.25 11.79
C GLN A 31 -5.55 -1.67 11.46
N THR A 32 -6.40 -2.46 10.83
CA THR A 32 -6.05 -3.80 10.38
C THR A 32 -5.01 -3.74 9.26
N THR A 33 -5.14 -2.77 8.35
CA THR A 33 -4.15 -2.57 7.29
C THR A 33 -2.76 -2.32 7.87
N ALA A 34 -2.66 -1.47 8.91
CA ALA A 34 -1.39 -1.22 9.59
C ALA A 34 -0.80 -2.51 10.17
N LYS A 35 -1.63 -3.32 10.82
CA LYS A 35 -1.19 -4.61 11.37
C LYS A 35 -0.71 -5.56 10.27
N LEU A 36 -1.38 -5.56 9.12
CA LEU A 36 -0.97 -6.38 7.99
C LEU A 36 0.39 -5.94 7.42
N ILE A 37 0.68 -4.65 7.43
CA ILE A 37 1.99 -4.16 6.98
C ILE A 37 3.10 -4.75 7.87
N PHE A 38 2.94 -4.69 9.18
CA PHE A 38 3.92 -5.27 10.10
C PHE A 38 4.04 -6.78 9.93
N ALA A 39 2.91 -7.48 9.80
CA ALA A 39 2.90 -8.92 9.64
C ALA A 39 3.58 -9.37 8.35
N GLN A 40 3.35 -8.63 7.25
CA GLN A 40 3.97 -8.95 5.97
C GLN A 40 5.47 -8.67 5.98
N GLU A 41 5.90 -7.59 6.65
CA GLU A 41 7.33 -7.32 6.82
C GLU A 41 7.99 -8.47 7.60
N GLU A 42 7.39 -8.86 8.71
CA GLU A 42 7.91 -9.96 9.54
C GLU A 42 7.95 -11.27 8.77
N ALA A 43 6.98 -11.52 7.91
CA ALA A 43 6.91 -12.74 7.12
C ALA A 43 7.91 -12.77 5.96
N GLY A 44 8.63 -11.68 5.71
CA GLY A 44 9.67 -11.63 4.70
C GLY A 44 9.28 -11.00 3.38
N ALA A 45 8.17 -10.27 3.31
CA ALA A 45 7.83 -9.54 2.11
C ALA A 45 8.89 -8.47 1.83
N ASP A 46 9.32 -8.37 0.59
CA ASP A 46 10.37 -7.44 0.18
C ASP A 46 9.82 -6.08 -0.18
N ILE A 47 8.66 -6.05 -0.80
CA ILE A 47 7.96 -4.83 -1.21
C ILE A 47 6.47 -5.05 -0.98
N LEU A 48 5.80 -4.04 -0.43
CA LEU A 48 4.34 -4.08 -0.27
C LEU A 48 3.69 -3.10 -1.22
N GLU A 49 2.72 -3.59 -1.98
CA GLU A 49 1.84 -2.74 -2.77
C GLU A 49 0.59 -2.46 -1.94
N ILE A 50 0.30 -1.17 -1.71
CA ILE A 50 -0.88 -0.73 -0.98
C ILE A 50 -1.86 -0.14 -2.00
N GLY A 51 -2.99 -0.81 -2.19
CA GLY A 51 -4.03 -0.34 -3.09
C GLY A 51 -4.82 0.79 -2.46
N VAL A 52 -4.89 1.93 -3.15
CA VAL A 52 -5.71 3.07 -2.73
C VAL A 52 -7.09 2.90 -3.35
N PRO A 53 -8.15 2.76 -2.52
CA PRO A 53 -9.50 2.56 -3.06
C PRO A 53 -9.96 3.72 -3.93
N PHE A 54 -10.65 3.39 -5.01
CA PHE A 54 -11.22 4.38 -5.90
C PHE A 54 -12.66 3.99 -6.22
N SER A 55 -13.55 5.00 -6.32
CA SER A 55 -14.98 4.78 -6.52
C SER A 55 -15.32 4.23 -7.91
N ASP A 56 -14.43 4.44 -8.89
CA ASP A 56 -14.66 4.00 -10.27
C ASP A 56 -13.46 3.19 -10.80
N PRO A 57 -13.24 1.97 -10.26
CA PRO A 57 -12.03 1.20 -10.51
C PRO A 57 -12.09 0.43 -11.83
N VAL A 58 -12.15 1.13 -12.95
CA VAL A 58 -12.39 0.56 -14.29
C VAL A 58 -11.32 -0.42 -14.76
N ALA A 59 -10.09 -0.27 -14.26
CA ALA A 59 -8.97 -1.15 -14.64
C ALA A 59 -8.82 -2.38 -13.75
N ASP A 60 -9.63 -2.49 -12.68
CA ASP A 60 -9.52 -3.59 -11.72
C ASP A 60 -10.53 -4.68 -12.01
N GLY A 61 -10.20 -5.93 -11.64
CA GLY A 61 -11.12 -7.03 -11.71
C GLY A 61 -12.13 -7.02 -10.55
N PRO A 62 -13.12 -7.95 -10.57
CA PRO A 62 -14.21 -7.94 -9.59
C PRO A 62 -13.77 -8.01 -8.12
N VAL A 63 -12.73 -8.79 -7.83
CA VAL A 63 -12.26 -8.96 -6.45
C VAL A 63 -11.72 -7.65 -5.89
N ILE A 64 -10.86 -6.98 -6.65
CA ILE A 64 -10.27 -5.70 -6.22
C ILE A 64 -11.32 -4.60 -6.22
N GLN A 65 -12.24 -4.59 -7.21
CA GLN A 65 -13.35 -3.62 -7.22
C GLN A 65 -14.19 -3.72 -5.96
N ASN A 66 -14.54 -4.94 -5.55
CA ASN A 66 -15.32 -5.17 -4.36
C ASN A 66 -14.57 -4.74 -3.09
N ALA A 67 -13.28 -5.05 -3.02
CA ALA A 67 -12.43 -4.63 -1.89
C ALA A 67 -12.38 -3.10 -1.80
N SER A 68 -12.20 -2.41 -2.91
CA SER A 68 -12.20 -0.94 -2.96
C SER A 68 -13.54 -0.37 -2.51
N TYR A 69 -14.64 -0.94 -2.98
CA TYR A 69 -15.98 -0.51 -2.61
C TYR A 69 -16.18 -0.61 -1.08
N GLN A 70 -15.83 -1.76 -0.50
CA GLN A 70 -15.97 -1.97 0.94
C GLN A 70 -15.08 -1.00 1.73
N ALA A 71 -13.86 -0.75 1.29
CA ALA A 71 -12.95 0.18 1.96
C ALA A 71 -13.51 1.61 1.93
N ILE A 72 -14.08 2.04 0.81
CA ILE A 72 -14.71 3.36 0.69
C ILE A 72 -15.91 3.47 1.63
N GLN A 73 -16.72 2.43 1.73
CA GLN A 73 -17.85 2.40 2.65
C GLN A 73 -17.42 2.57 4.11
N LYS A 74 -16.22 2.18 4.44
CA LYS A 74 -15.62 2.36 5.78
C LYS A 74 -15.02 3.74 5.97
N GLY A 75 -15.08 4.62 4.98
CA GLY A 75 -14.57 5.99 5.08
C GLY A 75 -13.09 6.14 4.77
N THR A 76 -12.49 5.19 4.08
CA THR A 76 -11.07 5.25 3.72
C THR A 76 -10.83 6.36 2.71
N THR A 77 -9.81 7.20 2.98
CA THR A 77 -9.38 8.27 2.08
C THR A 77 -7.86 8.21 1.93
N LEU A 78 -7.34 8.86 0.89
CA LEU A 78 -5.89 8.90 0.65
C LEU A 78 -5.15 9.56 1.81
N THR A 79 -5.70 10.65 2.36
CA THR A 79 -5.11 11.32 3.52
C THR A 79 -4.99 10.36 4.71
N LYS A 80 -6.05 9.61 4.99
CA LYS A 80 -6.05 8.64 6.09
C LYS A 80 -5.04 7.52 5.86
N ILE A 81 -4.88 7.09 4.60
CA ILE A 81 -3.89 6.08 4.24
C ILE A 81 -2.48 6.60 4.51
N PHE A 82 -2.18 7.83 4.08
CA PHE A 82 -0.86 8.42 4.32
C PHE A 82 -0.59 8.62 5.81
N ASP A 83 -1.59 9.03 6.59
CA ASP A 83 -1.47 9.15 8.03
C ASP A 83 -1.16 7.79 8.68
N MET A 84 -1.82 6.75 8.22
CA MET A 84 -1.59 5.39 8.71
C MET A 84 -0.16 4.93 8.40
N VAL A 85 0.32 5.17 7.20
CA VAL A 85 1.69 4.78 6.81
C VAL A 85 2.72 5.60 7.60
N GLU A 86 2.46 6.89 7.84
CA GLU A 86 3.34 7.70 8.67
C GLU A 86 3.46 7.08 10.07
N GLY A 87 2.34 6.66 10.66
CA GLY A 87 2.33 5.97 11.95
C GLY A 87 3.15 4.68 11.94
N VAL A 88 3.01 3.90 10.88
CA VAL A 88 3.78 2.65 10.71
C VAL A 88 5.29 2.95 10.64
N ARG A 89 5.67 4.00 9.91
CA ARG A 89 7.08 4.41 9.81
C ARG A 89 7.65 4.87 11.16
N LYS A 90 6.84 5.57 11.96
CA LYS A 90 7.25 6.00 13.30
C LYS A 90 7.55 4.83 14.22
N GLU A 91 6.91 3.70 14.00
CA GLU A 91 7.17 2.46 14.73
C GLU A 91 8.31 1.65 14.12
N LYS A 92 9.12 2.28 13.27
CA LYS A 92 10.36 1.73 12.68
C LYS A 92 10.14 0.60 11.70
N CYS A 93 8.98 0.53 11.07
CA CYS A 93 8.76 -0.36 9.95
C CYS A 93 9.43 0.25 8.72
N GLU A 94 10.37 -0.45 8.14
CA GLU A 94 11.19 0.05 7.02
C GLU A 94 10.90 -0.63 5.69
N VAL A 95 9.90 -1.50 5.63
CA VAL A 95 9.58 -2.23 4.41
C VAL A 95 9.25 -1.26 3.27
N PRO A 96 9.79 -1.48 2.06
CA PRO A 96 9.43 -0.68 0.90
C PRO A 96 7.94 -0.76 0.58
N ILE A 97 7.31 0.40 0.34
CA ILE A 97 5.88 0.49 0.04
C ILE A 97 5.68 1.20 -1.29
N VAL A 98 4.80 0.64 -2.12
CA VAL A 98 4.36 1.22 -3.38
C VAL A 98 2.85 1.44 -3.27
N PHE A 99 2.39 2.64 -3.56
CA PHE A 99 0.96 2.92 -3.62
C PHE A 99 0.44 2.66 -5.02
N MET A 100 -0.57 1.80 -5.11
CA MET A 100 -1.26 1.52 -6.38
C MET A 100 -2.52 2.36 -6.42
N MET A 101 -2.58 3.34 -7.30
CA MET A 101 -3.73 4.24 -7.37
C MET A 101 -3.96 4.72 -8.80
N TYR A 102 -5.17 5.19 -9.08
CA TYR A 102 -5.47 5.80 -10.35
C TYR A 102 -4.82 7.17 -10.44
N TYR A 103 -4.39 7.55 -11.63
CA TYR A 103 -3.66 8.79 -11.86
C TYR A 103 -4.45 10.02 -11.39
N ASN A 104 -5.74 10.06 -11.70
CA ASN A 104 -6.57 11.21 -11.30
C ASN A 104 -6.72 11.33 -9.78
N THR A 105 -6.65 10.23 -9.04
CA THR A 105 -6.62 10.27 -7.57
C THR A 105 -5.38 11.00 -7.08
N ALA A 106 -4.22 10.66 -7.62
CA ALA A 106 -2.95 11.31 -7.26
C ALA A 106 -2.95 12.79 -7.62
N VAL A 107 -3.46 13.14 -8.80
CA VAL A 107 -3.55 14.53 -9.26
C VAL A 107 -4.47 15.35 -8.35
N SER A 108 -5.66 14.83 -8.04
CA SER A 108 -6.61 15.53 -7.17
C SER A 108 -6.02 15.78 -5.78
N TYR A 109 -5.35 14.80 -5.20
CA TYR A 109 -4.70 14.94 -3.90
C TYR A 109 -3.64 16.05 -3.94
N THR A 110 -2.82 16.06 -4.97
CA THR A 110 -1.76 17.05 -5.15
C THR A 110 -2.34 18.46 -5.24
N HIS A 111 -3.42 18.65 -5.98
CA HIS A 111 -4.06 19.95 -6.16
C HIS A 111 -4.76 20.46 -4.88
N LEU A 112 -5.31 19.54 -4.08
CA LEU A 112 -6.02 19.90 -2.85
C LEU A 112 -5.09 20.18 -1.67
N ARG A 113 -3.84 19.81 -1.78
CA ARG A 113 -2.82 20.11 -0.78
C ARG A 113 -2.10 21.38 -1.07
#